data_2649ca6c9a669723492a08a33f40f367
#
_entry.id   2649ca6c9a669723492a08a33f40f367
#
_cell.length_a   1.000
_cell.length_b   1.000
_cell.length_c   1.000
_cell.angle_alpha   90.00
_cell.angle_beta   90.00
_cell.angle_gamma   90.00
#
_symmetry.space_group_name_H-M   'P 1'
#
loop_
_entity.id
_entity.type
_entity.pdbx_description
1 polymer ?
#
loop_
_entity_poly.entity_id
_entity_poly.type
_entity_poly.pdbx_seq_one_letter_code
_entity_poly.pdbx_strand_id
1 'polypeptide(L)'
;VSIEPIGEQQVYDLTVPETHNFVANDVCVHNTALTLNMAAHAAIERKVPVAYFSLEMANVQLAIRMLCSEARVDQGKLRTGRMTEQEWARLIKAAGTLSEAPIFLDDTPALPIMEFRSKARLLKAEQDIGIIFVDYLQLMKARGSNIGSREQEISEISRSLKGIAKELSVPVIALAQLNRGVESRADKRPMNSDLRESGAIEQDADIISFIYR
;
A
#
# COMPACT_ATOMS: atom_id res chain seq x y z
N VAL A 1 14.16 -12.72 9.46
CA VAL A 1 13.59 -11.57 10.19
C VAL A 1 12.86 -12.16 11.38
N SER A 2 13.34 -11.95 12.60
CA SER A 2 12.61 -12.31 13.82
C SER A 2 11.66 -11.15 14.14
N ILE A 3 10.38 -11.46 14.29
CA ILE A 3 9.41 -10.51 14.84
C ILE A 3 9.41 -10.74 16.35
N GLU A 4 10.01 -9.82 17.09
CA GLU A 4 9.94 -9.85 18.55
C GLU A 4 8.77 -8.96 19.02
N PRO A 5 7.89 -9.44 19.91
CA PRO A 5 6.85 -8.60 20.49
C PRO A 5 7.50 -7.59 21.43
N ILE A 6 7.51 -6.34 21.06
CA ILE A 6 7.78 -5.22 21.96
C ILE A 6 6.49 -4.94 22.75
N GLY A 7 6.42 -5.35 24.00
CA GLY A 7 5.26 -5.24 24.90
C GLY A 7 4.26 -4.09 24.66
N GLU A 8 3.22 -3.98 25.46
CA GLU A 8 2.21 -2.92 25.36
C GLU A 8 2.85 -1.53 25.50
N GLN A 9 2.78 -0.72 24.44
CA GLN A 9 3.17 0.68 24.46
C GLN A 9 1.93 1.55 24.30
N GLN A 10 1.89 2.64 25.07
CA GLN A 10 0.82 3.63 24.98
C GLN A 10 0.91 4.39 23.67
N VAL A 11 -0.09 4.25 22.81
CA VAL A 11 -0.15 4.88 21.49
C VAL A 11 -1.19 5.99 21.54
N TYR A 12 -0.83 7.20 21.10
CA TYR A 12 -1.74 8.36 21.04
C TYR A 12 -2.25 8.53 19.61
N ASP A 13 -3.57 8.62 19.45
CA ASP A 13 -4.20 8.94 18.17
C ASP A 13 -4.32 10.45 18.03
N LEU A 14 -3.77 11.00 16.95
CA LEU A 14 -3.96 12.38 16.51
C LEU A 14 -4.77 12.37 15.23
N THR A 15 -6.09 12.53 15.35
CA THR A 15 -6.94 12.77 14.21
C THR A 15 -6.69 14.19 13.70
N VAL A 16 -6.02 14.32 12.56
CA VAL A 16 -5.90 15.60 11.87
C VAL A 16 -7.10 15.73 10.92
N PRO A 17 -8.05 16.66 11.18
CA PRO A 17 -9.12 16.93 10.24
C PRO A 17 -8.53 17.28 8.87
N GLU A 18 -9.08 16.74 7.79
CA GLU A 18 -8.72 16.98 6.37
C GLU A 18 -7.60 16.13 5.78
N THR A 19 -6.62 15.62 6.52
CA THR A 19 -5.53 14.84 5.90
C THR A 19 -5.53 13.35 6.26
N HIS A 20 -6.23 12.95 7.32
CA HIS A 20 -6.28 11.57 7.85
C HIS A 20 -4.91 10.88 8.04
N ASN A 21 -3.84 11.67 8.05
CA ASN A 21 -2.47 11.24 8.20
C ASN A 21 -1.88 11.83 9.47
N PHE A 22 -1.19 11.02 10.25
CA PHE A 22 -0.43 11.51 11.40
C PHE A 22 0.90 10.78 11.50
N VAL A 23 1.87 11.41 12.14
CA VAL A 23 3.20 10.87 12.39
C VAL A 23 3.26 10.46 13.85
N ALA A 24 3.56 9.20 14.13
CA ALA A 24 3.85 8.71 15.47
C ALA A 24 5.28 8.15 15.51
N ASN A 25 6.13 8.68 16.39
CA ASN A 25 7.55 8.30 16.49
C ASN A 25 8.26 8.29 15.12
N ASP A 26 8.07 9.37 14.34
CA ASP A 26 8.58 9.53 12.97
C ASP A 26 8.06 8.51 11.94
N VAL A 27 7.04 7.72 12.28
CA VAL A 27 6.37 6.80 11.35
C VAL A 27 5.00 7.33 10.98
N CYS A 28 4.77 7.55 9.68
CA CYS A 28 3.45 7.86 9.14
C CYS A 28 2.62 6.57 9.17
N VAL A 29 1.61 6.52 10.05
CA VAL A 29 0.79 5.31 10.24
C VAL A 29 -0.43 5.37 9.32
N HIS A 30 -0.23 4.91 8.10
CA HIS A 30 -1.27 4.66 7.10
C HIS A 30 -0.94 3.33 6.42
N ASN A 31 -1.95 2.58 5.99
CA ASN A 31 -1.72 1.32 5.27
C ASN A 31 -0.80 1.53 4.04
N THR A 32 -1.00 2.61 3.27
CA THR A 32 -0.12 3.04 2.17
C THR A 32 1.32 3.22 2.64
N ALA A 33 1.56 3.87 3.78
CA ALA A 33 2.92 4.11 4.28
C ALA A 33 3.64 2.81 4.64
N LEU A 34 2.92 1.87 5.28
CA LEU A 34 3.49 0.55 5.59
C LEU A 34 3.89 -0.19 4.31
N THR A 35 3.00 -0.25 3.33
CA THR A 35 3.27 -0.98 2.08
C THR A 35 4.34 -0.30 1.22
N LEU A 36 4.43 1.02 1.22
CA LEU A 36 5.55 1.74 0.58
C LEU A 36 6.89 1.41 1.24
N ASN A 37 6.94 1.32 2.58
CA ASN A 37 8.15 0.92 3.28
C ASN A 37 8.50 -0.55 3.00
N MET A 38 7.51 -1.44 2.91
CA MET A 38 7.73 -2.84 2.49
C MET A 38 8.27 -2.91 1.06
N ALA A 39 7.72 -2.13 0.14
CA ALA A 39 8.14 -2.04 -1.25
C ALA A 39 9.59 -1.52 -1.36
N ALA A 40 9.90 -0.44 -0.66
CA ALA A 40 11.25 0.13 -0.60
C ALA A 40 12.26 -0.89 -0.01
N HIS A 41 11.93 -1.54 1.10
CA HIS A 41 12.79 -2.56 1.69
C HIS A 41 13.04 -3.74 0.75
N ALA A 42 12.00 -4.24 0.08
CA ALA A 42 12.12 -5.33 -0.88
C ALA A 42 13.04 -4.94 -2.05
N ALA A 43 12.86 -3.75 -2.61
CA ALA A 43 13.63 -3.30 -3.77
C ALA A 43 15.06 -2.88 -3.41
N ILE A 44 15.24 -2.13 -2.31
CA ILE A 44 16.55 -1.57 -1.94
C ILE A 44 17.44 -2.64 -1.30
N GLU A 45 16.91 -3.31 -0.26
CA GLU A 45 17.72 -4.24 0.55
C GLU A 45 17.77 -5.65 -0.05
N ARG A 46 16.69 -6.11 -0.66
CA ARG A 46 16.57 -7.46 -1.19
C ARG A 46 16.74 -7.53 -2.71
N LYS A 47 16.81 -6.38 -3.39
CA LYS A 47 16.91 -6.27 -4.86
C LYS A 47 15.79 -7.05 -5.59
N VAL A 48 14.64 -7.17 -4.94
CA VAL A 48 13.45 -7.79 -5.52
C VAL A 48 12.70 -6.72 -6.32
N PRO A 49 12.47 -6.90 -7.62
CA PRO A 49 11.68 -5.97 -8.41
C PRO A 49 10.22 -5.92 -7.94
N VAL A 50 9.73 -4.72 -7.72
CA VAL A 50 8.42 -4.43 -7.11
C VAL A 50 7.52 -3.73 -8.10
N ALA A 51 6.29 -4.22 -8.29
CA ALA A 51 5.22 -3.47 -8.95
C ALA A 51 4.27 -2.89 -7.91
N TYR A 52 4.00 -1.59 -7.96
CA TYR A 52 3.09 -0.90 -7.05
C TYR A 52 2.02 -0.15 -7.84
N PHE A 53 0.79 -0.64 -7.76
CA PHE A 53 -0.38 -0.04 -8.39
C PHE A 53 -1.11 0.82 -7.38
N SER A 54 -1.04 2.14 -7.58
CA SER A 54 -1.69 3.14 -6.75
C SER A 54 -2.93 3.69 -7.44
N LEU A 55 -4.09 3.36 -6.93
CA LEU A 55 -5.36 3.78 -7.51
C LEU A 55 -5.90 5.06 -6.87
N GLU A 56 -5.28 5.50 -5.78
CA GLU A 56 -5.68 6.69 -5.00
C GLU A 56 -4.69 7.84 -5.17
N MET A 57 -3.39 7.54 -5.20
CA MET A 57 -2.33 8.55 -5.15
C MET A 57 -1.52 8.58 -6.43
N ALA A 58 -1.17 9.78 -6.88
CA ALA A 58 -0.27 9.96 -8.01
C ALA A 58 1.17 9.49 -7.71
N ASN A 59 1.86 8.97 -8.73
CA ASN A 59 3.24 8.46 -8.63
C ASN A 59 4.20 9.47 -7.97
N VAL A 60 4.06 10.76 -8.27
CA VAL A 60 4.89 11.82 -7.67
C VAL A 60 4.71 11.89 -6.16
N GLN A 61 3.47 11.72 -5.66
CA GLN A 61 3.20 11.74 -4.22
C GLN A 61 3.80 10.53 -3.51
N LEU A 62 3.73 9.35 -4.14
CA LEU A 62 4.35 8.13 -3.64
C LEU A 62 5.89 8.27 -3.60
N ALA A 63 6.48 8.76 -4.70
CA ALA A 63 7.92 8.98 -4.79
C ALA A 63 8.41 9.94 -3.69
N ILE A 64 7.69 11.03 -3.44
CA ILE A 64 8.01 11.98 -2.36
C ILE A 64 7.90 11.29 -0.99
N ARG A 65 6.88 10.48 -0.74
CA ARG A 65 6.74 9.73 0.52
C ARG A 65 7.88 8.75 0.73
N MET A 66 8.22 7.97 -0.30
CA MET A 66 9.35 7.04 -0.25
C MET A 66 10.67 7.78 0.01
N LEU A 67 10.89 8.90 -0.69
CA LEU A 67 12.08 9.73 -0.53
C LEU A 67 12.21 10.27 0.89
N CYS A 68 11.13 10.82 1.45
CA CYS A 68 11.13 11.34 2.82
C CYS A 68 11.35 10.23 3.85
N SER A 69 10.74 9.05 3.64
CA SER A 69 10.90 7.90 4.51
C SER A 69 12.34 7.40 4.52
N GLU A 70 12.95 7.20 3.34
CA GLU A 70 14.32 6.74 3.18
C GLU A 70 15.34 7.75 3.75
N ALA A 71 15.13 9.04 3.48
CA ALA A 71 15.97 10.12 4.00
C ALA A 71 15.76 10.40 5.50
N ARG A 72 14.70 9.89 6.12
CA ARG A 72 14.23 10.23 7.48
C ARG A 72 14.08 11.74 7.63
N VAL A 73 13.36 12.36 6.70
CA VAL A 73 13.06 13.80 6.67
C VAL A 73 11.56 13.99 6.70
N ASP A 74 11.11 14.94 7.51
CA ASP A 74 9.69 15.30 7.57
C ASP A 74 9.19 15.85 6.23
N GLN A 75 8.10 15.31 5.71
CA GLN A 75 7.53 15.72 4.42
C GLN A 75 7.04 17.18 4.43
N GLY A 76 6.59 17.69 5.59
CA GLY A 76 6.19 19.09 5.73
C GLY A 76 7.39 20.04 5.58
N LYS A 77 8.57 19.66 6.09
CA LYS A 77 9.81 20.42 5.89
C LYS A 77 10.21 20.45 4.41
N LEU A 78 10.11 19.32 3.72
CA LEU A 78 10.39 19.26 2.28
C LEU A 78 9.44 20.19 1.51
N ARG A 79 8.13 20.14 1.80
CA ARG A 79 7.13 20.98 1.12
C ARG A 79 7.31 22.47 1.36
N THR A 80 7.78 22.84 2.56
CA THR A 80 8.00 24.26 2.95
C THR A 80 9.40 24.75 2.63
N GLY A 81 10.32 23.89 2.19
CA GLY A 81 11.73 24.23 1.96
C GLY A 81 12.53 24.48 3.25
N ARG A 82 11.98 24.20 4.43
CA ARG A 82 12.61 24.46 5.72
C ARG A 82 13.46 23.27 6.19
N MET A 83 14.48 22.95 5.41
CA MET A 83 15.40 21.84 5.69
C MET A 83 16.78 22.34 6.04
N THR A 84 17.47 21.61 6.93
CA THR A 84 18.87 21.83 7.24
C THR A 84 19.76 21.28 6.11
N GLU A 85 21.02 21.72 6.03
CA GLU A 85 21.99 21.16 5.06
C GLU A 85 22.16 19.64 5.22
N GLN A 86 22.11 19.13 6.45
CA GLN A 86 22.20 17.70 6.72
C GLN A 86 20.97 16.94 6.22
N GLU A 87 19.76 17.50 6.33
CA GLU A 87 18.54 16.93 5.78
C GLU A 87 18.58 16.90 4.26
N TRP A 88 19.08 17.98 3.64
CA TRP A 88 19.32 18.03 2.20
C TRP A 88 20.30 16.94 1.72
N ALA A 89 21.43 16.79 2.40
CA ALA A 89 22.40 15.75 2.06
C ALA A 89 21.80 14.33 2.15
N ARG A 90 20.97 14.06 3.18
CA ARG A 90 20.26 12.77 3.30
C ARG A 90 19.26 12.55 2.18
N LEU A 91 18.52 13.60 1.78
CA LEU A 91 17.57 13.56 0.67
C LEU A 91 18.25 13.23 -0.65
N ILE A 92 19.38 13.86 -0.96
CA ILE A 92 20.15 13.60 -2.18
C ILE A 92 20.64 12.15 -2.19
N LYS A 93 21.17 11.66 -1.06
CA LYS A 93 21.60 10.26 -0.94
C LYS A 93 20.42 9.29 -1.15
N ALA A 94 19.28 9.53 -0.50
CA ALA A 94 18.08 8.72 -0.64
C ALA A 94 17.53 8.72 -2.08
N ALA A 95 17.58 9.87 -2.77
CA ALA A 95 17.21 9.97 -4.18
C ALA A 95 18.10 9.08 -5.07
N GLY A 96 19.41 9.07 -4.85
CA GLY A 96 20.33 8.16 -5.52
C GLY A 96 19.95 6.69 -5.28
N THR A 97 19.75 6.29 -4.02
CA THR A 97 19.36 4.92 -3.66
C THR A 97 18.03 4.50 -4.32
N LEU A 98 17.03 5.37 -4.30
CA LEU A 98 15.71 5.07 -4.88
C LEU A 98 15.73 5.05 -6.41
N SER A 99 16.56 5.86 -7.05
CA SER A 99 16.68 5.87 -8.52
C SER A 99 17.25 4.57 -9.09
N GLU A 100 18.03 3.83 -8.31
CA GLU A 100 18.60 2.53 -8.67
C GLU A 100 17.71 1.35 -8.24
N ALA A 101 16.70 1.61 -7.42
CA ALA A 101 15.82 0.57 -6.89
C ALA A 101 14.80 0.12 -7.97
N PRO A 102 14.61 -1.19 -8.18
CA PRO A 102 13.69 -1.71 -9.18
C PRO A 102 12.23 -1.62 -8.68
N ILE A 103 11.69 -0.39 -8.62
CA ILE A 103 10.32 -0.10 -8.20
C ILE A 103 9.55 0.49 -9.38
N PHE A 104 8.49 -0.18 -9.78
CA PHE A 104 7.63 0.20 -10.90
C PHE A 104 6.30 0.70 -10.35
N LEU A 105 6.05 2.01 -10.48
CA LEU A 105 4.83 2.66 -10.00
C LEU A 105 3.85 2.85 -11.15
N ASP A 106 2.59 2.51 -10.93
CA ASP A 106 1.48 2.75 -11.86
C ASP A 106 0.34 3.44 -11.10
N ASP A 107 -0.01 4.66 -11.50
CA ASP A 107 -1.07 5.47 -10.88
C ASP A 107 -2.33 5.61 -11.77
N THR A 108 -2.57 4.61 -12.61
CA THR A 108 -3.78 4.57 -13.45
C THR A 108 -5.03 4.51 -12.56
N PRO A 109 -5.89 5.55 -12.57
CA PRO A 109 -7.07 5.58 -11.72
C PRO A 109 -8.13 4.58 -12.19
N ALA A 110 -8.89 4.03 -11.23
CA ALA A 110 -10.01 3.13 -11.52
C ALA A 110 -9.65 1.97 -12.46
N LEU A 111 -8.43 1.42 -12.30
CA LEU A 111 -7.83 0.41 -13.17
C LEU A 111 -8.73 -0.85 -13.29
N PRO A 112 -9.17 -1.22 -14.51
CA PRO A 112 -9.90 -2.46 -14.70
C PRO A 112 -9.03 -3.68 -14.41
N ILE A 113 -9.61 -4.71 -13.79
CA ILE A 113 -8.87 -5.92 -13.38
C ILE A 113 -8.19 -6.63 -14.57
N MET A 114 -8.76 -6.56 -15.76
CA MET A 114 -8.15 -7.14 -16.96
C MET A 114 -6.93 -6.36 -17.44
N GLU A 115 -6.97 -5.03 -17.32
CA GLU A 115 -5.83 -4.17 -17.64
C GLU A 115 -4.71 -4.36 -16.62
N PHE A 116 -5.05 -4.40 -15.31
CA PHE A 116 -4.11 -4.76 -14.25
C PHE A 116 -3.39 -6.08 -14.55
N ARG A 117 -4.15 -7.13 -14.92
CA ARG A 117 -3.57 -8.43 -15.29
C ARG A 117 -2.58 -8.32 -16.44
N SER A 118 -2.93 -7.54 -17.47
CA SER A 118 -2.06 -7.34 -18.63
C SER A 118 -0.77 -6.61 -18.25
N LYS A 119 -0.86 -5.53 -17.46
CA LYS A 119 0.29 -4.78 -16.96
C LYS A 119 1.18 -5.64 -16.05
N ALA A 120 0.58 -6.41 -15.13
CA ALA A 120 1.32 -7.29 -14.24
C ALA A 120 2.09 -8.39 -15.01
N ARG A 121 1.47 -8.97 -16.04
CA ARG A 121 2.13 -9.95 -16.95
C ARG A 121 3.31 -9.34 -17.69
N LEU A 122 3.12 -8.12 -18.23
CA LEU A 122 4.18 -7.40 -18.94
C LEU A 122 5.36 -7.13 -18.01
N LEU A 123 5.10 -6.57 -16.83
CA LEU A 123 6.13 -6.33 -15.82
C LEU A 123 6.81 -7.63 -15.36
N LYS A 124 6.07 -8.75 -15.25
CA LYS A 124 6.67 -10.04 -14.91
C LYS A 124 7.61 -10.51 -16.02
N ALA A 125 7.20 -10.38 -17.28
CA ALA A 125 7.99 -10.83 -18.43
C ALA A 125 9.24 -9.96 -18.67
N GLU A 126 9.15 -8.64 -18.48
CA GLU A 126 10.23 -7.70 -18.80
C GLU A 126 11.18 -7.43 -17.63
N GLN A 127 10.64 -7.40 -16.41
CA GLN A 127 11.36 -6.94 -15.22
C GLN A 127 11.48 -8.03 -14.14
N ASP A 128 10.91 -9.21 -14.38
CA ASP A 128 10.85 -10.34 -13.43
C ASP A 128 10.39 -9.92 -12.03
N ILE A 129 9.29 -9.14 -11.96
CA ILE A 129 8.77 -8.67 -10.68
C ILE A 129 8.58 -9.83 -9.69
N GLY A 130 8.99 -9.62 -8.43
CA GLY A 130 8.90 -10.59 -7.36
C GLY A 130 7.77 -10.33 -6.36
N ILE A 131 7.15 -9.14 -6.40
CA ILE A 131 6.03 -8.77 -5.53
C ILE A 131 5.16 -7.68 -6.17
N ILE A 132 3.85 -7.73 -5.92
CA ILE A 132 2.89 -6.75 -6.41
C ILE A 132 2.16 -6.13 -5.22
N PHE A 133 2.02 -4.79 -5.21
CA PHE A 133 1.16 -4.05 -4.29
C PHE A 133 0.00 -3.41 -5.04
N VAL A 134 -1.18 -3.36 -4.40
CA VAL A 134 -2.40 -2.71 -4.92
C VAL A 134 -2.98 -1.81 -3.83
N ASP A 135 -3.00 -0.49 -4.05
CA ASP A 135 -3.47 0.51 -3.10
C ASP A 135 -4.60 1.36 -3.71
N TYR A 136 -5.85 1.10 -3.38
CA TYR A 136 -6.46 -0.01 -2.66
C TYR A 136 -7.54 -0.69 -3.53
N LEU A 137 -7.79 -1.95 -3.28
CA LEU A 137 -8.58 -2.82 -4.16
C LEU A 137 -10.01 -2.32 -4.46
N GLN A 138 -10.64 -1.58 -3.53
CA GLN A 138 -11.97 -1.04 -3.75
C GLN A 138 -12.02 0.06 -4.84
N LEU A 139 -10.90 0.61 -5.28
CA LEU A 139 -10.88 1.55 -6.41
C LEU A 139 -10.73 0.86 -7.76
N MET A 140 -10.46 -0.45 -7.77
CA MET A 140 -10.45 -1.22 -9.01
C MET A 140 -11.85 -1.38 -9.61
N LYS A 141 -11.90 -1.66 -10.91
CA LYS A 141 -13.13 -2.03 -11.61
C LYS A 141 -13.10 -3.49 -12.01
N ALA A 142 -14.19 -4.20 -11.75
CA ALA A 142 -14.38 -5.55 -12.25
C ALA A 142 -14.71 -5.57 -13.76
N ARG A 143 -14.81 -6.77 -14.32
CA ARG A 143 -15.09 -6.98 -15.74
C ARG A 143 -16.58 -6.77 -16.05
N GLY A 144 -16.92 -5.69 -16.77
CA GLY A 144 -18.28 -5.48 -17.33
C GLY A 144 -19.13 -4.51 -16.52
N SER A 145 -20.07 -3.86 -17.21
CA SER A 145 -20.98 -2.82 -16.66
C SER A 145 -22.21 -3.37 -15.92
N ASN A 146 -22.39 -4.68 -15.79
CA ASN A 146 -23.60 -5.32 -15.28
C ASN A 146 -23.38 -6.12 -13.98
N ILE A 147 -22.47 -5.70 -13.12
CA ILE A 147 -22.29 -6.34 -11.82
C ILE A 147 -23.37 -5.79 -10.87
N GLY A 148 -24.22 -6.69 -10.37
CA GLY A 148 -25.46 -6.34 -9.67
C GLY A 148 -25.27 -5.64 -8.33
N SER A 149 -24.11 -5.82 -7.66
CA SER A 149 -23.81 -5.15 -6.39
C SER A 149 -22.32 -4.90 -6.23
N ARG A 150 -21.96 -3.92 -5.39
CA ARG A 150 -20.59 -3.60 -5.03
C ARG A 150 -19.85 -4.78 -4.41
N GLU A 151 -20.54 -5.56 -3.62
CA GLU A 151 -20.02 -6.78 -3.00
C GLU A 151 -19.60 -7.84 -4.03
N GLN A 152 -20.39 -8.02 -5.09
CA GLN A 152 -20.05 -8.93 -6.18
C GLN A 152 -18.84 -8.44 -6.96
N GLU A 153 -18.72 -7.13 -7.18
CA GLU A 153 -17.57 -6.51 -7.84
C GLU A 153 -16.27 -6.76 -7.06
N ILE A 154 -16.29 -6.51 -5.76
CA ILE A 154 -15.12 -6.75 -4.88
C ILE A 154 -14.76 -8.25 -4.85
N SER A 155 -15.76 -9.12 -4.84
CA SER A 155 -15.55 -10.56 -4.88
C SER A 155 -14.88 -11.02 -6.18
N GLU A 156 -15.26 -10.46 -7.32
CA GLU A 156 -14.61 -10.76 -8.60
C GLU A 156 -13.16 -10.25 -8.63
N ILE A 157 -12.92 -9.04 -8.13
CA ILE A 157 -11.58 -8.44 -8.03
C ILE A 157 -10.69 -9.32 -7.15
N SER A 158 -11.14 -9.69 -5.96
CA SER A 158 -10.40 -10.52 -5.00
C SER A 158 -9.96 -11.86 -5.62
N ARG A 159 -10.91 -12.60 -6.21
CA ARG A 159 -10.61 -13.86 -6.91
C ARG A 159 -9.62 -13.68 -8.06
N SER A 160 -9.76 -12.58 -8.80
CA SER A 160 -8.87 -12.28 -9.92
C SER A 160 -7.45 -11.97 -9.44
N LEU A 161 -7.29 -11.21 -8.34
CA LEU A 161 -5.98 -10.95 -7.73
C LEU A 161 -5.31 -12.25 -7.27
N LYS A 162 -6.07 -13.15 -6.62
CA LYS A 162 -5.59 -14.48 -6.23
C LYS A 162 -5.17 -15.31 -7.46
N GLY A 163 -5.97 -15.25 -8.53
CA GLY A 163 -5.65 -15.91 -9.81
C GLY A 163 -4.35 -15.41 -10.41
N ILE A 164 -4.13 -14.09 -10.41
CA ILE A 164 -2.91 -13.45 -10.92
C ILE A 164 -1.69 -13.80 -10.06
N ALA A 165 -1.82 -13.81 -8.74
CA ALA A 165 -0.75 -14.21 -7.84
C ALA A 165 -0.27 -15.65 -8.14
N LYS A 166 -1.21 -16.57 -8.34
CA LYS A 166 -0.90 -17.96 -8.72
C LYS A 166 -0.30 -18.06 -10.13
N GLU A 167 -0.87 -17.36 -11.10
CA GLU A 167 -0.43 -17.38 -12.49
C GLU A 167 1.02 -16.90 -12.64
N LEU A 168 1.36 -15.79 -11.99
CA LEU A 168 2.67 -15.17 -12.07
C LEU A 168 3.66 -15.73 -11.05
N SER A 169 3.19 -16.57 -10.12
CA SER A 169 3.98 -17.09 -8.98
C SER A 169 4.62 -15.96 -8.16
N VAL A 170 3.87 -14.88 -7.90
CA VAL A 170 4.30 -13.74 -7.10
C VAL A 170 3.27 -13.43 -6.01
N PRO A 171 3.69 -13.02 -4.80
CA PRO A 171 2.77 -12.51 -3.81
C PRO A 171 2.12 -11.21 -4.28
N VAL A 172 0.82 -11.09 -4.03
CA VAL A 172 0.04 -9.87 -4.24
C VAL A 172 -0.42 -9.36 -2.88
N ILE A 173 -0.01 -8.15 -2.52
CA ILE A 173 -0.42 -7.46 -1.29
C ILE A 173 -1.43 -6.40 -1.69
N ALA A 174 -2.70 -6.65 -1.38
CA ALA A 174 -3.79 -5.73 -1.66
C ALA A 174 -4.21 -5.00 -0.37
N LEU A 175 -4.24 -3.68 -0.43
CA LEU A 175 -4.79 -2.86 0.64
C LEU A 175 -6.31 -2.85 0.51
N ALA A 176 -6.98 -2.88 1.66
CA ALA A 176 -8.43 -2.78 1.73
C ALA A 176 -8.83 -1.80 2.82
N GLN A 177 -9.85 -0.99 2.54
CA GLN A 177 -10.46 -0.12 3.52
C GLN A 177 -11.49 -0.89 4.34
N LEU A 178 -11.48 -0.69 5.65
CA LEU A 178 -12.47 -1.26 6.56
C LEU A 178 -13.78 -0.47 6.52
N ASN A 179 -14.88 -1.15 6.89
CA ASN A 179 -16.16 -0.49 7.09
C ASN A 179 -16.07 0.49 8.28
N ARG A 180 -16.61 1.70 8.10
CA ARG A 180 -16.64 2.74 9.15
C ARG A 180 -17.35 2.32 10.45
N GLY A 181 -18.13 1.24 10.43
CA GLY A 181 -18.74 0.66 11.62
C GLY A 181 -17.76 0.28 12.74
N VAL A 182 -16.47 0.05 12.40
CA VAL A 182 -15.39 -0.18 13.38
C VAL A 182 -15.24 1.01 14.33
N GLU A 183 -15.36 2.23 13.81
CA GLU A 183 -15.16 3.48 14.57
C GLU A 183 -16.23 3.70 15.64
N SER A 184 -17.44 3.11 15.46
CA SER A 184 -18.56 3.23 16.38
C SER A 184 -18.53 2.21 17.52
N ARG A 185 -17.66 1.20 17.48
CA ARG A 185 -17.51 0.22 18.55
C ARG A 185 -16.68 0.77 19.71
N ALA A 186 -17.04 0.33 20.93
CA ALA A 186 -16.26 0.66 22.13
C ALA A 186 -14.82 0.12 22.06
N ASP A 187 -14.68 -1.08 21.53
CA ASP A 187 -13.41 -1.70 21.14
C ASP A 187 -13.23 -1.48 19.63
N LYS A 188 -12.45 -0.49 19.24
CA LYS A 188 -12.16 -0.15 17.83
C LYS A 188 -11.26 -1.17 17.14
N ARG A 189 -11.09 -2.36 17.71
CA ARG A 189 -10.27 -3.42 17.15
C ARG A 189 -10.92 -4.02 15.90
N PRO A 190 -10.26 -4.02 14.75
CA PRO A 190 -10.78 -4.61 13.52
C PRO A 190 -10.98 -6.12 13.64
N MET A 191 -11.99 -6.61 12.94
CA MET A 191 -12.31 -8.04 12.80
C MET A 191 -12.60 -8.36 11.32
N ASN A 192 -12.55 -9.64 10.95
CA ASN A 192 -12.86 -10.07 9.58
C ASN A 192 -14.24 -9.60 9.10
N SER A 193 -15.22 -9.52 10.01
CA SER A 193 -16.54 -8.98 9.68
C SER A 193 -16.56 -7.51 9.24
N ASP A 194 -15.50 -6.76 9.50
CA ASP A 194 -15.35 -5.36 9.07
C ASP A 194 -14.91 -5.24 7.62
N LEU A 195 -14.51 -6.37 7.01
CA LEU A 195 -14.35 -6.54 5.56
C LEU A 195 -15.69 -6.83 4.86
N ARG A 196 -16.82 -6.45 5.42
CA ARG A 196 -18.19 -6.93 5.13
C ARG A 196 -18.70 -6.68 3.72
N GLU A 197 -18.19 -5.66 3.03
CA GLU A 197 -18.46 -5.51 1.59
C GLU A 197 -17.62 -6.49 0.74
N SER A 198 -16.91 -7.41 1.40
CA SER A 198 -15.81 -8.18 0.84
C SER A 198 -15.67 -9.54 1.53
N GLY A 199 -16.77 -10.21 1.89
CA GLY A 199 -16.71 -11.57 2.46
C GLY A 199 -15.88 -12.56 1.63
N ALA A 200 -15.74 -12.29 0.34
CA ALA A 200 -14.86 -13.04 -0.54
C ALA A 200 -13.36 -12.80 -0.26
N ILE A 201 -12.96 -11.60 0.24
CA ILE A 201 -11.55 -11.34 0.58
C ILE A 201 -11.08 -12.30 1.67
N GLU A 202 -11.94 -12.57 2.68
CA GLU A 202 -11.62 -13.50 3.74
C GLU A 202 -11.40 -14.93 3.23
N GLN A 203 -12.11 -15.33 2.17
CA GLN A 203 -11.99 -16.67 1.57
C GLN A 203 -10.81 -16.76 0.61
N ASP A 204 -10.47 -15.68 -0.07
CA ASP A 204 -9.44 -15.68 -1.11
C ASP A 204 -8.04 -15.38 -0.54
N ALA A 205 -7.94 -14.57 0.52
CA ALA A 205 -6.68 -14.18 1.12
C ALA A 205 -6.03 -15.34 1.89
N ASP A 206 -4.71 -15.52 1.75
CA ASP A 206 -3.94 -16.46 2.56
C ASP A 206 -3.60 -15.86 3.93
N ILE A 207 -3.41 -14.53 3.99
CA ILE A 207 -3.08 -13.77 5.20
C ILE A 207 -3.88 -12.47 5.19
N ILE A 208 -4.52 -12.16 6.30
CA ILE A 208 -5.18 -10.88 6.56
C ILE A 208 -4.48 -10.21 7.73
N SER A 209 -4.01 -8.99 7.51
CA SER A 209 -3.38 -8.17 8.54
C SER A 209 -4.15 -6.88 8.75
N PHE A 210 -4.50 -6.58 9.99
CA PHE A 210 -5.17 -5.34 10.36
C PHE A 210 -4.18 -4.36 10.97
N ILE A 211 -4.24 -3.12 10.53
CA ILE A 211 -3.51 -2.00 11.12
C ILE A 211 -4.53 -1.18 11.88
N TYR A 212 -4.35 -1.05 13.20
CA TYR A 212 -5.26 -0.32 14.08
C TYR A 212 -4.50 0.30 15.26
N ARG A 213 -5.18 1.20 15.96
CA ARG A 213 -4.71 1.88 17.17
C ARG A 213 -5.75 1.82 18.27
#